data_8d35bb49150b1ab970d67a0cfa98d23c
#
_entry.id   8d35bb49150b1ab970d67a0cfa98d23c
#
_cell.length_a   1.000
_cell.length_b   1.000
_cell.length_c   1.000
_cell.angle_alpha   90.00
_cell.angle_beta   90.00
_cell.angle_gamma   90.00
#
_symmetry.space_group_name_H-M   'P 1'
#
loop_
_entity.id
_entity.type
_entity.pdbx_description
1 polymer ?
#
loop_
_entity_poly.entity_id
_entity_poly.type
_entity_poly.pdbx_seq_one_letter_code
_entity_poly.pdbx_strand_id
1 'polypeptide(L)'
;MIEETMRVGGKKMEGENGSIDVLNPFNGEKVGTVPRASKNQVDQAMEIAKNFQPKLTRYERQQILSKTAELLVSRRDEISDLITAESGLSKKDSLYEVGRAFDVFSLTGQLCILDDGQIFSCDLTPHGQKRKIFTQREPLQGVISAITPFNHPLNMVAHKIAPSIATNNRMVCKPTEKTPLTALLLADVLVEAGMPPEMFQVVTGLPEDVGDAM
;
A
#
# COMPACT_ATOMS: atom_id res chain seq x y z
N MET A 1 2.23 23.58 7.82
CA MET A 1 0.97 22.82 7.99
C MET A 1 0.76 22.08 6.68
N ILE A 2 0.55 20.77 6.72
CA ILE A 2 0.41 19.91 5.54
C ILE A 2 -1.07 19.83 5.17
N GLU A 3 -1.43 20.17 3.95
CA GLU A 3 -2.78 19.95 3.40
C GLU A 3 -2.69 18.87 2.34
N GLU A 4 -3.29 17.72 2.62
CA GLU A 4 -3.23 16.56 1.73
C GLU A 4 -4.60 16.20 1.17
N THR A 5 -4.57 15.45 0.08
CA THR A 5 -5.75 14.93 -0.62
C THR A 5 -5.66 13.42 -0.71
N MET A 6 -6.77 12.73 -0.94
CA MET A 6 -6.76 11.30 -1.26
C MET A 6 -6.05 11.01 -2.58
N ARG A 7 -5.59 9.77 -2.75
CA ARG A 7 -4.98 9.29 -4.00
C ARG A 7 -5.91 8.25 -4.62
N VAL A 8 -6.69 8.68 -5.62
CA VAL A 8 -7.69 7.82 -6.27
C VAL A 8 -7.52 7.87 -7.80
N GLY A 9 -7.24 6.72 -8.40
CA GLY A 9 -7.06 6.57 -9.86
C GLY A 9 -5.99 7.49 -10.45
N GLY A 10 -4.91 7.73 -9.72
CA GLY A 10 -3.82 8.64 -10.13
C GLY A 10 -4.15 10.13 -9.99
N LYS A 11 -5.28 10.45 -9.38
CA LYS A 11 -5.71 11.84 -9.16
C LYS A 11 -5.70 12.19 -7.67
N LYS A 12 -5.41 13.45 -7.39
CA LYS A 12 -5.67 14.05 -6.09
C LYS A 12 -7.16 14.33 -5.97
N MET A 13 -7.80 13.87 -4.88
CA MET A 13 -9.24 13.96 -4.68
C MET A 13 -9.56 14.52 -3.29
N GLU A 14 -10.42 15.53 -3.26
CA GLU A 14 -10.97 16.08 -2.03
C GLU A 14 -12.08 15.18 -1.46
N GLY A 15 -12.40 15.38 -0.17
CA GLY A 15 -13.47 14.65 0.50
C GLY A 15 -14.82 15.33 0.39
N GLU A 16 -15.89 14.55 0.23
CA GLU A 16 -17.27 15.05 0.22
C GLU A 16 -17.82 15.30 1.63
N ASN A 17 -17.24 14.68 2.66
CA ASN A 17 -17.67 14.79 4.06
C ASN A 17 -16.81 15.77 4.89
N GLY A 18 -16.07 16.68 4.22
CA GLY A 18 -15.20 17.64 4.89
C GLY A 18 -13.78 17.10 5.10
N SER A 19 -13.17 17.45 6.23
CA SER A 19 -11.75 17.14 6.52
C SER A 19 -11.54 16.64 7.94
N ILE A 20 -10.37 16.03 8.15
CA ILE A 20 -9.88 15.53 9.44
C ILE A 20 -8.57 16.24 9.76
N ASP A 21 -8.46 16.80 10.95
CA ASP A 21 -7.22 17.35 11.47
C ASP A 21 -6.33 16.23 12.01
N VAL A 22 -5.12 16.15 11.51
CA VAL A 22 -4.09 15.24 12.01
C VAL A 22 -3.30 15.99 13.10
N LEU A 23 -3.36 15.48 14.31
CA LEU A 23 -2.73 16.10 15.46
C LEU A 23 -1.49 15.34 15.94
N ASN A 24 -0.47 16.05 16.33
CA ASN A 24 0.65 15.47 17.05
C ASN A 24 0.19 15.02 18.45
N PRO A 25 0.25 13.72 18.76
CA PRO A 25 -0.29 13.20 20.02
C PRO A 25 0.51 13.62 21.27
N PHE A 26 1.73 14.15 21.09
CA PHE A 26 2.57 14.62 22.20
C PHE A 26 2.18 16.02 22.70
N ASN A 27 1.93 16.96 21.77
CA ASN A 27 1.69 18.37 22.12
C ASN A 27 0.32 18.90 21.67
N GLY A 28 -0.46 18.09 20.92
CA GLY A 28 -1.77 18.48 20.40
C GLY A 28 -1.74 19.45 19.22
N GLU A 29 -0.57 19.81 18.72
CA GLU A 29 -0.43 20.71 17.59
C GLU A 29 -0.91 20.05 16.30
N LYS A 30 -1.52 20.83 15.44
CA LYS A 30 -1.97 20.38 14.12
C LYS A 30 -0.77 20.18 13.19
N VAL A 31 -0.56 18.94 12.77
CA VAL A 31 0.45 18.52 11.77
C VAL A 31 -0.04 18.80 10.36
N GLY A 32 -1.28 18.40 10.09
CA GLY A 32 -1.88 18.57 8.78
C GLY A 32 -3.39 18.33 8.77
N THR A 33 -3.93 18.32 7.56
CA THR A 33 -5.35 18.05 7.28
C THR A 33 -5.47 17.06 6.14
N VAL A 34 -6.38 16.09 6.25
CA VAL A 34 -6.72 15.15 5.19
C VAL A 34 -8.22 15.19 4.90
N PRO A 35 -8.65 14.86 3.67
CA PRO A 35 -10.07 14.81 3.33
C PRO A 35 -10.80 13.72 4.08
N ARG A 36 -12.11 13.89 4.24
CA ARG A 36 -13.03 12.89 4.76
C ARG A 36 -13.91 12.38 3.62
N ALA A 37 -13.60 11.16 3.15
CA ALA A 37 -14.32 10.53 2.05
C ALA A 37 -15.77 10.24 2.39
N SER A 38 -16.62 10.24 1.38
CA SER A 38 -17.93 9.61 1.43
C SER A 38 -17.86 8.14 1.03
N LYS A 39 -18.91 7.38 1.33
CA LYS A 39 -19.09 6.01 0.84
C LYS A 39 -18.97 5.94 -0.69
N ASN A 40 -19.57 6.88 -1.42
CA ASN A 40 -19.52 6.91 -2.89
C ASN A 40 -18.09 7.06 -3.42
N GLN A 41 -17.25 7.84 -2.73
CA GLN A 41 -15.84 7.98 -3.12
C GLN A 41 -15.03 6.70 -2.88
N VAL A 42 -15.34 5.93 -1.83
CA VAL A 42 -14.75 4.61 -1.62
C VAL A 42 -15.22 3.64 -2.71
N ASP A 43 -16.52 3.59 -3.00
CA ASP A 43 -17.07 2.76 -4.08
C ASP A 43 -16.42 3.11 -5.43
N GLN A 44 -16.20 4.40 -5.71
CA GLN A 44 -15.48 4.86 -6.91
C GLN A 44 -14.03 4.35 -6.94
N ALA A 45 -13.30 4.43 -5.82
CA ALA A 45 -11.93 3.91 -5.72
C ALA A 45 -11.88 2.40 -5.97
N MET A 46 -12.83 1.65 -5.40
CA MET A 46 -12.99 0.20 -5.62
C MET A 46 -13.28 -0.12 -7.09
N GLU A 47 -14.18 0.60 -7.75
CA GLU A 47 -14.50 0.38 -9.17
C GLU A 47 -13.33 0.72 -10.08
N ILE A 48 -12.57 1.80 -9.84
CA ILE A 48 -11.35 2.11 -10.59
C ILE A 48 -10.34 0.97 -10.45
N ALA A 49 -10.08 0.52 -9.23
CA ALA A 49 -9.16 -0.59 -8.98
C ALA A 49 -9.64 -1.90 -9.62
N LYS A 50 -10.94 -2.21 -9.56
CA LYS A 50 -11.54 -3.41 -10.14
C LYS A 50 -11.41 -3.44 -11.66
N ASN A 51 -11.63 -2.30 -12.31
CA ASN A 51 -11.58 -2.19 -13.78
C ASN A 51 -10.15 -2.14 -14.32
N PHE A 52 -9.17 -1.77 -13.50
CA PHE A 52 -7.77 -1.81 -13.87
C PHE A 52 -7.23 -3.24 -13.83
N GLN A 53 -6.61 -3.67 -14.93
CA GLN A 53 -6.00 -5.00 -15.05
C GLN A 53 -4.48 -4.84 -15.19
N PRO A 54 -3.71 -4.93 -14.09
CA PRO A 54 -2.27 -4.81 -14.14
C PRO A 54 -1.67 -5.97 -14.94
N LYS A 55 -0.75 -5.65 -15.83
CA LYS A 55 -0.04 -6.62 -16.69
C LYS A 55 1.46 -6.49 -16.53
N LEU A 56 1.91 -6.10 -15.34
CA LEU A 56 3.32 -5.93 -15.05
C LEU A 56 4.02 -7.30 -15.05
N THR A 57 5.13 -7.37 -15.76
CA THR A 57 6.04 -8.50 -15.71
C THR A 57 6.67 -8.63 -14.32
N ARG A 58 7.28 -9.78 -14.01
CA ARG A 58 8.05 -9.96 -12.76
C ARG A 58 9.18 -8.93 -12.65
N TYR A 59 9.85 -8.65 -13.78
CA TYR A 59 10.91 -7.66 -13.83
C TYR A 59 10.40 -6.26 -13.48
N GLU A 60 9.33 -5.79 -14.09
CA GLU A 60 8.76 -4.47 -13.81
C GLU A 60 8.33 -4.34 -12.33
N ARG A 61 7.66 -5.35 -11.79
CA ARG A 61 7.29 -5.37 -10.36
C ARG A 61 8.50 -5.32 -9.44
N GLN A 62 9.53 -6.11 -9.75
CA GLN A 62 10.80 -6.10 -9.01
C GLN A 62 11.46 -4.72 -9.08
N GLN A 63 11.49 -4.07 -10.27
CA GLN A 63 12.07 -2.73 -10.43
C GLN A 63 11.30 -1.69 -9.59
N ILE A 64 9.97 -1.71 -9.61
CA ILE A 64 9.13 -0.81 -8.81
C ILE A 64 9.44 -0.98 -7.31
N LEU A 65 9.46 -2.23 -6.82
CA LEU A 65 9.72 -2.52 -5.41
C LEU A 65 11.14 -2.11 -4.98
N SER A 66 12.15 -2.39 -5.81
CA SER A 66 13.53 -1.99 -5.54
C SER A 66 13.68 -0.47 -5.54
N LYS A 67 13.08 0.21 -6.53
CA LYS A 67 13.12 1.66 -6.61
C LYS A 67 12.41 2.33 -5.44
N THR A 68 11.29 1.76 -5.00
CA THR A 68 10.60 2.21 -3.78
C THR A 68 11.51 2.11 -2.56
N ALA A 69 12.22 0.99 -2.38
CA ALA A 69 13.17 0.81 -1.29
C ALA A 69 14.28 1.88 -1.32
N GLU A 70 14.85 2.17 -2.50
CA GLU A 70 15.86 3.23 -2.67
C GLU A 70 15.30 4.61 -2.30
N LEU A 71 14.08 4.94 -2.74
CA LEU A 71 13.43 6.21 -2.44
C LEU A 71 13.14 6.37 -0.95
N LEU A 72 12.72 5.30 -0.25
CA LEU A 72 12.54 5.33 1.20
C LEU A 72 13.84 5.66 1.93
N VAL A 73 14.98 5.10 1.50
CA VAL A 73 16.29 5.41 2.09
C VAL A 73 16.73 6.83 1.79
N SER A 74 16.58 7.28 0.54
CA SER A 74 16.99 8.64 0.15
C SER A 74 16.16 9.74 0.82
N ARG A 75 14.89 9.45 1.16
CA ARG A 75 13.97 10.37 1.86
C ARG A 75 13.79 10.02 3.34
N ARG A 76 14.73 9.27 3.89
CA ARG A 76 14.64 8.69 5.24
C ARG A 76 14.33 9.72 6.32
N ASP A 77 15.00 10.85 6.33
CA ASP A 77 14.83 11.87 7.37
C ASP A 77 13.48 12.57 7.24
N GLU A 78 13.06 12.92 6.03
CA GLU A 78 11.74 13.48 5.73
C GLU A 78 10.62 12.55 6.21
N ILE A 79 10.69 11.28 5.83
CA ILE A 79 9.66 10.28 6.19
C ILE A 79 9.63 10.06 7.70
N SER A 80 10.79 9.95 8.35
CA SER A 80 10.84 9.73 9.80
C SER A 80 10.36 10.95 10.60
N ASP A 81 10.57 12.17 10.11
CA ASP A 81 10.03 13.39 10.71
C ASP A 81 8.50 13.41 10.63
N LEU A 82 7.94 13.02 9.48
CA LEU A 82 6.50 12.92 9.30
C LEU A 82 5.89 11.85 10.22
N ILE A 83 6.50 10.65 10.29
CA ILE A 83 6.07 9.59 11.20
C ILE A 83 6.07 10.08 12.66
N THR A 84 7.16 10.74 13.09
CA THR A 84 7.26 11.31 14.45
C THR A 84 6.15 12.34 14.69
N ALA A 85 5.92 13.21 13.73
CA ALA A 85 4.94 14.28 13.86
C ALA A 85 3.50 13.76 14.01
N GLU A 86 3.08 12.79 13.17
CA GLU A 86 1.69 12.31 13.22
C GLU A 86 1.43 11.19 14.24
N SER A 87 2.45 10.37 14.57
CA SER A 87 2.27 9.19 15.45
C SER A 87 2.79 9.37 16.88
N GLY A 88 3.66 10.35 17.11
CA GLY A 88 4.35 10.52 18.37
C GLY A 88 5.48 9.53 18.64
N LEU A 89 5.84 8.69 17.68
CA LEU A 89 7.01 7.81 17.79
C LEU A 89 8.28 8.64 17.96
N SER A 90 9.23 8.14 18.75
CA SER A 90 10.53 8.78 18.89
C SER A 90 11.26 8.81 17.52
N LYS A 91 12.14 9.80 17.30
CA LYS A 91 12.94 9.88 16.07
C LYS A 91 13.73 8.59 15.80
N LYS A 92 14.23 7.94 16.87
CA LYS A 92 14.92 6.66 16.78
C LYS A 92 14.02 5.56 16.24
N ASP A 93 12.80 5.46 16.75
CA ASP A 93 11.84 4.42 16.37
C ASP A 93 11.27 4.67 14.97
N SER A 94 11.04 5.95 14.61
CA SER A 94 10.61 6.33 13.25
C SER A 94 11.68 6.02 12.20
N LEU A 95 12.95 6.28 12.50
CA LEU A 95 14.07 5.88 11.63
C LEU A 95 14.19 4.36 11.49
N TYR A 96 13.96 3.63 12.58
CA TYR A 96 13.91 2.16 12.55
C TYR A 96 12.75 1.66 11.70
N GLU A 97 11.59 2.30 11.79
CA GLU A 97 10.42 1.96 10.98
C GLU A 97 10.68 2.14 9.48
N VAL A 98 11.34 3.22 9.07
CA VAL A 98 11.74 3.42 7.66
C VAL A 98 12.68 2.29 7.20
N GLY A 99 13.64 1.89 8.05
CA GLY A 99 14.51 0.74 7.75
C GLY A 99 13.75 -0.56 7.56
N ARG A 100 12.74 -0.82 8.38
CA ARG A 100 11.89 -2.01 8.23
C ARG A 100 11.05 -1.97 6.96
N ALA A 101 10.51 -0.82 6.59
CA ALA A 101 9.79 -0.66 5.34
C ALA A 101 10.71 -0.90 4.13
N PHE A 102 11.97 -0.41 4.18
CA PHE A 102 12.99 -0.76 3.18
C PHE A 102 13.18 -2.27 3.05
N ASP A 103 13.31 -3.00 4.16
CA ASP A 103 13.46 -4.46 4.15
C ASP A 103 12.26 -5.15 3.50
N VAL A 104 11.04 -4.70 3.82
CA VAL A 104 9.80 -5.23 3.24
C VAL A 104 9.80 -5.10 1.72
N PHE A 105 10.08 -3.91 1.19
CA PHE A 105 10.10 -3.68 -0.26
C PHE A 105 11.25 -4.44 -0.94
N SER A 106 12.44 -4.45 -0.35
CA SER A 106 13.63 -5.15 -0.89
C SER A 106 13.42 -6.65 -0.97
N LEU A 107 12.99 -7.28 0.12
CA LEU A 107 12.76 -8.74 0.18
C LEU A 107 11.59 -9.15 -0.73
N THR A 108 10.52 -8.36 -0.76
CA THR A 108 9.37 -8.63 -1.62
C THR A 108 9.75 -8.50 -3.11
N GLY A 109 10.61 -7.54 -3.46
CA GLY A 109 11.16 -7.42 -4.81
C GLY A 109 11.95 -8.66 -5.25
N GLN A 110 12.75 -9.23 -4.36
CA GLN A 110 13.47 -10.48 -4.62
C GLN A 110 12.53 -11.66 -4.85
N LEU A 111 11.44 -11.75 -4.09
CA LEU A 111 10.43 -12.81 -4.25
C LEU A 111 9.74 -12.78 -5.62
N CYS A 112 9.61 -11.62 -6.27
CA CYS A 112 9.03 -11.55 -7.62
C CYS A 112 9.79 -12.41 -8.63
N ILE A 113 11.11 -12.54 -8.48
CA ILE A 113 11.97 -13.30 -9.40
C ILE A 113 11.91 -14.79 -9.12
N LEU A 114 11.61 -15.19 -7.87
CA LEU A 114 11.68 -16.56 -7.39
C LEU A 114 10.34 -17.33 -7.50
N ASP A 115 9.26 -16.69 -7.88
CA ASP A 115 7.93 -17.31 -7.91
C ASP A 115 7.67 -18.05 -9.23
N ASP A 116 8.32 -19.22 -9.40
CA ASP A 116 8.26 -20.04 -10.61
C ASP A 116 7.12 -21.07 -10.64
N GLY A 117 6.34 -21.19 -9.55
CA GLY A 117 5.29 -22.20 -9.42
C GLY A 117 5.82 -23.56 -8.98
N GLN A 118 4.99 -24.59 -9.12
CA GLN A 118 5.31 -25.96 -8.70
C GLN A 118 4.96 -26.97 -9.81
N ILE A 119 5.70 -28.07 -9.87
CA ILE A 119 5.45 -29.16 -10.80
C ILE A 119 5.14 -30.44 -10.01
N PHE A 120 4.04 -31.10 -10.36
CA PHE A 120 3.60 -32.34 -9.74
C PHE A 120 3.58 -33.47 -10.78
N SER A 121 4.07 -34.66 -10.43
CA SER A 121 3.91 -35.87 -11.24
C SER A 121 2.58 -36.54 -10.92
N CYS A 122 1.92 -37.12 -11.94
CA CYS A 122 0.63 -37.80 -11.80
C CYS A 122 0.76 -39.34 -11.81
N ASP A 123 1.97 -39.88 -11.91
CA ASP A 123 2.29 -41.32 -11.97
C ASP A 123 2.66 -41.91 -10.60
N LEU A 124 1.98 -41.46 -9.54
CA LEU A 124 2.24 -41.87 -8.15
C LEU A 124 1.62 -43.23 -7.75
N THR A 125 0.73 -43.76 -8.61
CA THR A 125 0.04 -45.03 -8.38
C THR A 125 -0.02 -45.86 -9.67
N PRO A 126 -0.31 -47.17 -9.65
CA PRO A 126 -0.44 -47.99 -10.85
C PRO A 126 -1.52 -47.51 -11.83
N HIS A 127 -2.48 -46.71 -11.36
CA HIS A 127 -3.54 -46.10 -12.17
C HIS A 127 -3.17 -44.69 -12.69
N GLY A 128 -2.05 -44.17 -12.23
CA GLY A 128 -1.56 -42.84 -12.63
C GLY A 128 -1.08 -42.80 -14.07
N GLN A 129 -1.19 -41.64 -14.70
CA GLN A 129 -0.69 -41.41 -16.04
C GLN A 129 0.63 -40.65 -16.02
N LYS A 130 1.51 -40.93 -16.97
CA LYS A 130 2.75 -40.16 -17.20
C LYS A 130 2.44 -38.73 -17.66
N ARG A 131 1.91 -37.92 -16.75
CA ARG A 131 1.62 -36.50 -16.93
C ARG A 131 2.29 -35.69 -15.86
N LYS A 132 2.52 -34.40 -16.13
CA LYS A 132 2.95 -33.43 -15.16
C LYS A 132 1.93 -32.30 -15.14
N ILE A 133 1.56 -31.87 -13.93
CA ILE A 133 0.75 -30.68 -13.70
C ILE A 133 1.71 -29.62 -13.17
N PHE A 134 1.66 -28.43 -13.73
CA PHE A 134 2.33 -27.27 -13.14
C PHE A 134 1.28 -26.29 -12.62
N THR A 135 1.62 -25.59 -11.56
CA THR A 135 0.79 -24.54 -10.98
C THR A 135 1.49 -23.19 -11.16
N GLN A 136 0.71 -22.19 -11.48
CA GLN A 136 1.14 -20.80 -11.53
C GLN A 136 0.21 -19.98 -10.67
N ARG A 137 0.77 -19.01 -9.94
CA ARG A 137 -0.04 -18.07 -9.16
C ARG A 137 -0.55 -16.98 -10.07
N GLU A 138 -1.83 -16.66 -9.92
CA GLU A 138 -2.50 -15.57 -10.62
C GLU A 138 -2.90 -14.49 -9.62
N PRO A 139 -3.02 -13.22 -10.06
CA PRO A 139 -3.59 -12.17 -9.23
C PRO A 139 -4.99 -12.53 -8.76
N LEU A 140 -5.41 -11.98 -7.63
CA LEU A 140 -6.79 -12.10 -7.15
C LEU A 140 -7.77 -11.47 -8.17
N GLN A 141 -8.93 -12.05 -8.34
CA GLN A 141 -9.94 -11.55 -9.27
C GLN A 141 -10.56 -10.22 -8.82
N GLY A 142 -10.57 -9.96 -7.52
CA GLY A 142 -11.13 -8.75 -6.92
C GLY A 142 -10.09 -7.67 -6.64
N VAL A 143 -10.47 -6.75 -5.76
CA VAL A 143 -9.63 -5.70 -5.20
C VAL A 143 -9.32 -6.05 -3.75
N ILE A 144 -8.10 -5.79 -3.31
CA ILE A 144 -7.72 -5.95 -1.91
C ILE A 144 -8.20 -4.70 -1.16
N SER A 145 -9.06 -4.91 -0.18
CA SER A 145 -9.38 -3.90 0.82
C SER A 145 -8.35 -3.97 1.95
N ALA A 146 -7.76 -2.85 2.33
CA ALA A 146 -6.75 -2.77 3.37
C ALA A 146 -7.07 -1.66 4.36
N ILE A 147 -7.16 -2.02 5.65
CA ILE A 147 -7.31 -1.05 6.74
C ILE A 147 -6.07 -1.17 7.63
N THR A 148 -5.44 -0.05 7.96
CA THR A 148 -4.19 -0.04 8.73
C THR A 148 -4.31 0.73 10.04
N PRO A 149 -3.64 0.25 11.11
CA PRO A 149 -3.62 0.89 12.43
C PRO A 149 -2.60 2.05 12.47
N PHE A 150 -2.57 2.76 13.61
CA PHE A 150 -1.77 3.97 13.82
C PHE A 150 -0.35 3.73 14.33
N ASN A 151 -0.06 2.54 14.88
CA ASN A 151 1.15 2.30 15.68
C ASN A 151 2.46 2.27 14.87
N HIS A 152 2.39 1.97 13.56
CA HIS A 152 3.51 1.99 12.62
C HIS A 152 2.99 2.41 11.23
N PRO A 153 2.77 3.71 11.00
CA PRO A 153 1.98 4.20 9.87
C PRO A 153 2.58 3.88 8.50
N LEU A 154 3.90 3.82 8.38
CA LEU A 154 4.57 3.40 7.16
C LEU A 154 4.59 1.87 7.01
N ASN A 155 5.03 1.17 8.06
CA ASN A 155 5.32 -0.25 7.99
C ASN A 155 4.04 -1.09 7.84
N MET A 156 2.95 -0.71 8.50
CA MET A 156 1.67 -1.40 8.37
C MET A 156 1.09 -1.31 6.95
N VAL A 157 1.31 -0.20 6.25
CA VAL A 157 0.94 -0.06 4.83
C VAL A 157 1.91 -0.84 3.94
N ALA A 158 3.24 -0.73 4.17
CA ALA A 158 4.26 -1.43 3.41
C ALA A 158 4.02 -2.95 3.37
N HIS A 159 3.71 -3.57 4.52
CA HIS A 159 3.42 -5.01 4.63
C HIS A 159 2.17 -5.47 3.84
N LYS A 160 1.31 -4.55 3.43
CA LYS A 160 0.13 -4.86 2.60
C LYS A 160 0.40 -4.57 1.13
N ILE A 161 0.95 -3.39 0.82
CA ILE A 161 1.10 -2.97 -0.57
C ILE A 161 2.27 -3.66 -1.28
N ALA A 162 3.40 -3.91 -0.62
CA ALA A 162 4.53 -4.57 -1.25
C ALA A 162 4.17 -5.98 -1.80
N PRO A 163 3.57 -6.90 -1.00
CA PRO A 163 3.13 -8.19 -1.54
C PRO A 163 1.99 -8.07 -2.56
N SER A 164 1.14 -7.03 -2.46
CA SER A 164 0.12 -6.75 -3.46
C SER A 164 0.74 -6.44 -4.83
N ILE A 165 1.76 -5.58 -4.88
CA ILE A 165 2.52 -5.29 -6.11
C ILE A 165 3.22 -6.55 -6.61
N ALA A 166 3.92 -7.27 -5.73
CA ALA A 166 4.67 -8.48 -6.10
C ALA A 166 3.79 -9.54 -6.77
N THR A 167 2.52 -9.60 -6.42
CA THR A 167 1.55 -10.55 -6.95
C THR A 167 0.60 -9.93 -7.98
N ASN A 168 0.93 -8.74 -8.49
CA ASN A 168 0.19 -8.04 -9.55
C ASN A 168 -1.27 -7.71 -9.18
N ASN A 169 -1.53 -7.45 -7.90
CA ASN A 169 -2.86 -7.12 -7.39
C ASN A 169 -3.14 -5.61 -7.32
N ARG A 170 -4.38 -5.25 -7.08
CA ARG A 170 -4.87 -3.88 -6.86
C ARG A 170 -5.37 -3.76 -5.44
N MET A 171 -5.12 -2.60 -4.83
CA MET A 171 -5.47 -2.35 -3.42
C MET A 171 -6.08 -0.96 -3.25
N VAL A 172 -7.15 -0.90 -2.47
CA VAL A 172 -7.64 0.33 -1.86
C VAL A 172 -7.31 0.28 -0.37
N CYS A 173 -6.59 1.28 0.12
CA CYS A 173 -6.15 1.37 1.50
C CYS A 173 -6.85 2.51 2.22
N LYS A 174 -7.42 2.20 3.38
CA LYS A 174 -7.85 3.19 4.36
C LYS A 174 -6.85 3.19 5.51
N PRO A 175 -5.92 4.15 5.59
CA PRO A 175 -5.13 4.33 6.79
C PRO A 175 -6.02 4.83 7.94
N THR A 176 -5.56 4.64 9.17
CA THR A 176 -6.23 5.24 10.33
C THR A 176 -6.30 6.76 10.17
N GLU A 177 -7.37 7.36 10.66
CA GLU A 177 -7.57 8.81 10.71
C GLU A 177 -6.54 9.54 11.57
N LYS A 178 -5.83 8.82 12.44
CA LYS A 178 -4.80 9.39 13.34
C LYS A 178 -3.47 9.63 12.65
N THR A 179 -3.09 8.77 11.69
CA THR A 179 -1.77 8.81 11.03
C THR A 179 -1.90 8.52 9.53
N PRO A 180 -2.64 9.33 8.76
CA PRO A 180 -2.89 9.08 7.35
C PRO A 180 -1.83 9.65 6.41
N LEU A 181 -1.04 10.65 6.87
CA LEU A 181 -0.13 11.42 6.03
C LEU A 181 1.00 10.55 5.46
N THR A 182 1.56 9.67 6.27
CA THR A 182 2.62 8.74 5.84
C THR A 182 2.12 7.76 4.76
N ALA A 183 0.87 7.31 4.83
CA ALA A 183 0.29 6.44 3.80
C ALA A 183 0.11 7.17 2.46
N LEU A 184 -0.30 8.44 2.49
CA LEU A 184 -0.42 9.29 1.30
C LEU A 184 0.95 9.56 0.67
N LEU A 185 1.96 9.87 1.49
CA LEU A 185 3.35 10.03 1.04
C LEU A 185 3.88 8.73 0.40
N LEU A 186 3.61 7.56 1.00
CA LEU A 186 4.02 6.27 0.41
C LEU A 186 3.35 6.04 -0.95
N ALA A 187 2.08 6.43 -1.13
CA ALA A 187 1.43 6.31 -2.44
C ALA A 187 2.14 7.15 -3.51
N ASP A 188 2.57 8.37 -3.16
CA ASP A 188 3.33 9.22 -4.07
C ASP A 188 4.71 8.62 -4.39
N VAL A 189 5.42 8.06 -3.40
CA VAL A 189 6.69 7.36 -3.58
C VAL A 189 6.55 6.16 -4.53
N LEU A 190 5.48 5.40 -4.40
CA LEU A 190 5.21 4.24 -5.28
C LEU A 190 4.98 4.67 -6.73
N VAL A 191 4.24 5.75 -6.95
CA VAL A 191 4.04 6.32 -8.30
C VAL A 191 5.36 6.86 -8.86
N GLU A 192 6.17 7.54 -8.06
CA GLU A 192 7.52 7.99 -8.43
C GLU A 192 8.43 6.80 -8.81
N ALA A 193 8.26 5.66 -8.15
CA ALA A 193 8.96 4.42 -8.48
C ALA A 193 8.47 3.73 -9.77
N GLY A 194 7.41 4.24 -10.39
CA GLY A 194 6.86 3.73 -11.65
C GLY A 194 5.66 2.79 -11.51
N MET A 195 5.06 2.68 -10.32
CA MET A 195 3.85 1.90 -10.14
C MET A 195 2.66 2.59 -10.82
N PRO A 196 1.83 1.85 -11.60
CA PRO A 196 0.56 2.37 -12.09
C PRO A 196 -0.32 2.83 -10.90
N PRO A 197 -0.80 4.08 -10.91
CA PRO A 197 -1.48 4.65 -9.75
C PRO A 197 -2.82 3.95 -9.40
N GLU A 198 -3.42 3.24 -10.36
CA GLU A 198 -4.63 2.48 -10.14
C GLU A 198 -4.39 1.19 -9.32
N MET A 199 -3.13 0.76 -9.17
CA MET A 199 -2.78 -0.41 -8.36
C MET A 199 -2.84 -0.13 -6.86
N PHE A 200 -2.68 1.12 -6.45
CA PHE A 200 -2.76 1.50 -5.03
C PHE A 200 -3.46 2.82 -4.87
N GLN A 201 -4.58 2.79 -4.19
CA GLN A 201 -5.38 3.97 -3.91
C GLN A 201 -5.49 4.14 -2.41
N VAL A 202 -5.42 5.38 -1.95
CA VAL A 202 -5.51 5.73 -0.53
C VAL A 202 -6.72 6.64 -0.32
N VAL A 203 -7.69 6.14 0.42
CA VAL A 203 -8.89 6.88 0.84
C VAL A 203 -8.81 7.17 2.34
N THR A 204 -9.08 8.40 2.71
CA THR A 204 -9.08 8.84 4.11
C THR A 204 -10.50 9.09 4.59
N GLY A 205 -10.79 8.83 5.85
CA GLY A 205 -12.15 9.01 6.41
C GLY A 205 -12.26 8.38 7.79
N LEU A 206 -13.33 8.71 8.49
CA LEU A 206 -13.65 8.09 9.78
C LEU A 206 -14.24 6.69 9.56
N PRO A 207 -14.12 5.78 10.54
CA PRO A 207 -14.68 4.43 10.44
C PRO A 207 -16.17 4.41 10.10
N GLU A 208 -16.96 5.32 10.67
CA GLU A 208 -18.39 5.45 10.44
C GLU A 208 -18.76 5.92 9.03
N ASP A 209 -17.85 6.61 8.31
CA ASP A 209 -18.13 7.08 6.95
C ASP A 209 -17.85 6.02 5.89
N VAL A 210 -16.77 5.28 6.09
CA VAL A 210 -16.18 4.48 5.01
C VAL A 210 -15.94 3.01 5.37
N GLY A 211 -16.12 2.64 6.65
CA GLY A 211 -15.82 1.28 7.12
C GLY A 211 -16.63 0.19 6.41
N ASP A 212 -17.92 0.42 6.21
CA ASP A 212 -18.80 -0.56 5.55
C ASP A 212 -18.55 -0.66 4.04
N ALA A 213 -17.92 0.34 3.43
CA ALA A 213 -17.59 0.34 2.00
C ALA A 213 -16.21 -0.29 1.71
N MET A 214 -15.39 -0.43 2.76
CA MET A 214 -14.06 -1.06 2.68
C MET A 214 -14.15 -2.58 2.83
#